data_dc9a529757ac6a484ae1d55b5eb4e262
#
_entry.id   dc9a529757ac6a484ae1d55b5eb4e262
#
_cell.length_a   1.000
_cell.length_b   1.000
_cell.length_c   1.000
_cell.angle_alpha   90.00
_cell.angle_beta   90.00
_cell.angle_gamma   90.00
#
_symmetry.space_group_name_H-M   'P 1'
#
loop_
_entity.id
_entity.type
_entity.pdbx_description
1 polymer ?
#
loop_
_entity_poly.entity_id
_entity_poly.type
_entity_poly.pdbx_seq_one_letter_code
_entity_poly.pdbx_strand_id
1 'polypeptide(L)'
;MRVKLENNRYLAHMKGSLTVRVRYCECDPMGVVHHTVYPVWFEMGRTELLRSTGKTYREMEEAGAFLAIVRLQVSYKKPAKYDDEVRLETTMTDVGHVKIEHTYELFRGDELLCSASTTLACIDREGKARQIPENLFGASQH
;
A
#
# COMPACT_ATOMS: atom_id res chain seq x y z
N MET A 1 -9.45 -4.41 -24.87
CA MET A 1 -8.49 -3.35 -24.55
C MET A 1 -9.15 -2.23 -23.77
N ARG A 2 -10.18 -1.66 -24.32
CA ARG A 2 -10.89 -0.56 -23.67
C ARG A 2 -11.53 -0.98 -22.35
N VAL A 3 -12.18 -2.15 -22.33
CA VAL A 3 -12.79 -2.68 -21.12
C VAL A 3 -11.73 -2.85 -20.02
N LYS A 4 -10.58 -3.36 -20.40
CA LYS A 4 -9.47 -3.56 -19.47
C LYS A 4 -8.99 -2.23 -18.88
N LEU A 5 -8.88 -1.20 -19.72
CA LEU A 5 -8.47 0.14 -19.24
C LEU A 5 -9.52 0.74 -18.31
N GLU A 6 -10.79 0.54 -18.62
CA GLU A 6 -11.87 1.01 -17.77
C GLU A 6 -11.87 0.30 -16.43
N ASN A 7 -11.64 -1.00 -16.43
CA ASN A 7 -11.54 -1.77 -15.21
C ASN A 7 -10.36 -1.31 -14.38
N ASN A 8 -9.21 -1.08 -15.01
CA ASN A 8 -8.04 -0.59 -14.29
C ASN A 8 -8.30 0.78 -13.70
N ARG A 9 -8.97 1.67 -14.43
CA ARG A 9 -9.31 2.98 -13.92
C ARG A 9 -10.28 2.90 -12.74
N TYR A 10 -11.24 2.01 -12.83
CA TYR A 10 -12.20 1.81 -11.76
C TYR A 10 -11.49 1.34 -10.50
N LEU A 11 -10.59 0.37 -10.62
CA LEU A 11 -9.84 -0.16 -9.49
C LEU A 11 -8.78 0.80 -8.99
N ALA A 12 -8.29 1.70 -9.84
CA ALA A 12 -7.22 2.63 -9.49
C ALA A 12 -7.62 3.65 -8.44
N HIS A 13 -8.90 3.73 -8.05
CA HIS A 13 -9.33 4.62 -6.97
C HIS A 13 -9.82 3.87 -5.75
N MET A 14 -9.43 2.59 -5.67
CA MET A 14 -9.79 1.77 -4.54
C MET A 14 -9.12 2.27 -3.28
N LYS A 15 -9.91 2.34 -2.21
CA LYS A 15 -9.43 2.86 -0.92
C LYS A 15 -9.69 1.86 0.20
N GLY A 16 -8.83 1.91 1.19
CA GLY A 16 -8.99 1.13 2.40
C GLY A 16 -8.52 1.90 3.61
N SER A 17 -8.99 1.51 4.76
CA SER A 17 -8.65 2.15 6.02
C SER A 17 -8.17 1.08 7.00
N LEU A 18 -7.12 1.40 7.73
CA LEU A 18 -6.52 0.49 8.71
C LEU A 18 -6.19 1.28 9.95
N THR A 19 -6.62 0.80 11.12
CA THR A 19 -6.31 1.43 12.39
C THR A 19 -5.18 0.67 13.06
N VAL A 20 -4.18 1.40 13.57
CA VAL A 20 -3.01 0.84 14.22
C VAL A 20 -2.82 1.50 15.56
N ARG A 21 -2.56 0.69 16.59
CA ARG A 21 -2.13 1.19 17.90
C ARG A 21 -0.60 1.22 17.91
N VAL A 22 -0.02 2.40 18.15
CA VAL A 22 1.44 2.55 18.18
C VAL A 22 2.02 1.75 19.34
N ARG A 23 2.99 0.88 19.04
CA ARG A 23 3.63 0.02 20.03
C ARG A 23 4.88 0.69 20.59
N TYR A 24 5.21 0.30 21.82
CA TYR A 24 6.39 0.86 22.49
C TYR A 24 7.67 0.62 21.67
N CYS A 25 7.81 -0.56 21.08
CA CYS A 25 9.00 -0.92 20.30
C CYS A 25 9.14 -0.12 19.00
N GLU A 26 8.11 0.64 18.62
CA GLU A 26 8.14 1.44 17.40
C GLU A 26 8.66 2.85 17.64
N CYS A 27 8.92 3.21 18.90
CA CYS A 27 9.29 4.57 19.26
C CYS A 27 10.79 4.69 19.48
N ASP A 28 11.30 5.91 19.24
CA ASP A 28 12.69 6.25 19.52
C ASP A 28 12.81 6.80 20.95
N PRO A 29 14.04 7.16 21.41
CA PRO A 29 14.21 7.68 22.77
C PRO A 29 13.42 8.94 23.09
N MET A 30 12.97 9.68 22.08
CA MET A 30 12.16 10.87 22.31
C MET A 30 10.68 10.55 22.47
N GLY A 31 10.29 9.27 22.38
CA GLY A 31 8.91 8.86 22.55
C GLY A 31 8.06 9.02 21.32
N VAL A 32 8.67 9.31 20.17
CA VAL A 32 7.94 9.41 18.91
C VAL A 32 8.29 8.23 18.01
N VAL A 33 7.37 7.88 17.12
CA VAL A 33 7.56 6.76 16.21
C VAL A 33 8.76 7.03 15.31
N HIS A 34 9.64 6.03 15.22
CA HIS A 34 10.84 6.12 14.39
C HIS A 34 10.41 6.22 12.91
N HIS A 35 11.13 7.05 12.15
CA HIS A 35 10.74 7.32 10.76
C HIS A 35 10.69 6.06 9.89
N THR A 36 11.41 5.02 10.25
CA THR A 36 11.43 3.77 9.49
C THR A 36 10.17 2.91 9.70
N VAL A 37 9.36 3.22 10.70
CA VAL A 37 8.18 2.42 11.02
C VAL A 37 7.03 2.72 10.06
N TYR A 38 6.91 3.97 9.62
CA TYR A 38 5.79 4.36 8.76
C TYR A 38 5.69 3.51 7.49
N PRO A 39 6.78 3.21 6.79
CA PRO A 39 6.69 2.32 5.63
C PRO A 39 6.16 0.92 5.94
N VAL A 40 6.38 0.42 7.15
CA VAL A 40 5.81 -0.87 7.57
C VAL A 40 4.29 -0.77 7.62
N TRP A 41 3.77 0.32 8.16
CA TRP A 41 2.33 0.55 8.20
C TRP A 41 1.75 0.69 6.78
N PHE A 42 2.47 1.37 5.88
CA PHE A 42 2.03 1.48 4.48
C PHE A 42 1.89 0.10 3.84
N GLU A 43 2.86 -0.78 4.11
CA GLU A 43 2.79 -2.15 3.61
C GLU A 43 1.57 -2.88 4.16
N MET A 44 1.28 -2.70 5.45
CA MET A 44 0.08 -3.29 6.05
C MET A 44 -1.17 -2.77 5.35
N GLY A 45 -1.21 -1.47 5.08
CA GLY A 45 -2.37 -0.84 4.45
C GLY A 45 -2.62 -1.39 3.05
N ARG A 46 -1.59 -1.47 2.20
CA ARG A 46 -1.80 -1.98 0.85
C ARG A 46 -2.04 -3.48 0.83
N THR A 47 -1.50 -4.21 1.80
CA THR A 47 -1.75 -5.65 1.92
C THR A 47 -3.22 -5.90 2.25
N GLU A 48 -3.78 -5.16 3.20
CA GLU A 48 -5.18 -5.30 3.55
C GLU A 48 -6.10 -4.81 2.43
N LEU A 49 -5.67 -3.79 1.70
CA LEU A 49 -6.44 -3.32 0.54
C LEU A 49 -6.56 -4.42 -0.50
N LEU A 50 -5.45 -5.10 -0.81
CA LEU A 50 -5.49 -6.22 -1.74
C LEU A 50 -6.37 -7.35 -1.20
N ARG A 51 -6.22 -7.68 0.08
CA ARG A 51 -6.99 -8.75 0.72
C ARG A 51 -8.50 -8.48 0.61
N SER A 52 -8.89 -7.21 0.67
CA SER A 52 -10.30 -6.83 0.57
C SER A 52 -10.92 -7.20 -0.78
N THR A 53 -10.10 -7.47 -1.80
CA THR A 53 -10.58 -7.91 -3.11
C THR A 53 -10.76 -9.41 -3.19
N GLY A 54 -10.41 -10.15 -2.14
CA GLY A 54 -10.44 -11.60 -2.14
C GLY A 54 -9.15 -12.25 -2.61
N LYS A 55 -8.12 -11.44 -2.91
CA LYS A 55 -6.82 -11.93 -3.34
C LYS A 55 -5.79 -11.64 -2.27
N THR A 56 -4.62 -12.29 -2.35
CA THR A 56 -3.53 -12.05 -1.41
C THR A 56 -2.20 -12.00 -2.17
N TYR A 57 -1.23 -11.33 -1.58
CA TYR A 57 0.12 -11.36 -2.13
C TYR A 57 0.68 -12.77 -2.16
N ARG A 58 0.29 -13.61 -1.18
CA ARG A 58 0.72 -15.01 -1.16
C ARG A 58 0.29 -15.73 -2.43
N GLU A 59 -0.98 -15.59 -2.83
CA GLU A 59 -1.48 -16.23 -4.05
C GLU A 59 -0.73 -15.75 -5.29
N MET A 60 -0.47 -14.45 -5.34
CA MET A 60 0.27 -13.87 -6.45
C MET A 60 1.69 -14.40 -6.50
N GLU A 61 2.34 -14.48 -5.35
CA GLU A 61 3.72 -14.96 -5.24
C GLU A 61 3.84 -16.43 -5.59
N GLU A 62 2.84 -17.23 -5.19
CA GLU A 62 2.80 -18.64 -5.57
C GLU A 62 2.69 -18.81 -7.08
N ALA A 63 2.06 -17.86 -7.76
CA ALA A 63 1.97 -17.86 -9.20
C ALA A 63 3.21 -17.26 -9.88
N GLY A 64 4.21 -16.85 -9.10
CA GLY A 64 5.47 -16.35 -9.66
C GLY A 64 5.52 -14.86 -9.91
N ALA A 65 4.58 -14.11 -9.37
CA ALA A 65 4.55 -12.64 -9.51
C ALA A 65 4.79 -12.01 -8.15
N PHE A 66 5.75 -11.10 -8.10
CA PHE A 66 6.13 -10.41 -6.87
C PHE A 66 6.06 -8.91 -7.09
N LEU A 67 5.68 -8.16 -6.06
CA LEU A 67 5.68 -6.70 -6.12
C LEU A 67 6.83 -6.17 -5.29
N ALA A 68 7.69 -5.40 -5.92
CA ALA A 68 8.85 -4.80 -5.28
C ALA A 68 8.70 -3.29 -5.24
N ILE A 69 9.06 -2.68 -4.11
CA ILE A 69 9.08 -1.22 -3.99
C ILE A 69 10.21 -0.69 -4.89
N VAL A 70 9.86 0.19 -5.81
CA VAL A 70 10.86 0.88 -6.63
C VAL A 70 10.92 2.36 -6.30
N ARG A 71 9.94 2.88 -5.58
CA ARG A 71 9.95 4.27 -5.14
C ARG A 71 9.11 4.41 -3.88
N LEU A 72 9.64 5.14 -2.92
CA LEU A 72 8.95 5.49 -1.68
C LEU A 72 9.21 6.94 -1.37
N GLN A 73 8.15 7.68 -1.11
CA GLN A 73 8.23 9.10 -0.77
C GLN A 73 7.36 9.34 0.44
N VAL A 74 7.90 10.00 1.46
CA VAL A 74 7.17 10.26 2.71
C VAL A 74 7.38 11.71 3.10
N SER A 75 6.29 12.38 3.45
CA SER A 75 6.32 13.71 4.05
C SER A 75 5.83 13.59 5.48
N TYR A 76 6.73 13.78 6.43
CA TYR A 76 6.42 13.74 7.86
C TYR A 76 5.99 15.13 8.30
N LYS A 77 4.78 15.22 8.85
CA LYS A 77 4.21 16.51 9.24
C LYS A 77 4.16 16.66 10.76
N LYS A 78 3.67 15.65 11.46
CA LYS A 78 3.60 15.63 12.91
C LYS A 78 3.88 14.22 13.40
N PRO A 79 4.54 14.07 14.56
CA PRO A 79 4.92 12.73 15.02
C PRO A 79 3.75 11.96 15.61
N ALA A 80 3.72 10.67 15.33
CA ALA A 80 2.92 9.73 16.08
C ALA A 80 3.70 9.36 17.34
N LYS A 81 2.99 9.04 18.41
CA LYS A 81 3.59 8.75 19.72
C LYS A 81 3.11 7.41 20.24
N TYR A 82 3.84 6.87 21.21
CA TYR A 82 3.46 5.63 21.84
C TYR A 82 1.99 5.67 22.29
N ASP A 83 1.32 4.57 22.04
CA ASP A 83 -0.07 4.31 22.42
C ASP A 83 -1.11 5.16 21.68
N ASP A 84 -0.70 5.98 20.73
CA ASP A 84 -1.64 6.64 19.84
C ASP A 84 -2.40 5.61 19.01
N GLU A 85 -3.66 5.88 18.76
CA GLU A 85 -4.42 5.15 17.76
C GLU A 85 -4.40 5.98 16.48
N VAL A 86 -3.81 5.43 15.42
CA VAL A 86 -3.67 6.14 14.16
C VAL A 86 -4.44 5.40 13.07
N ARG A 87 -4.96 6.16 12.12
CA ARG A 87 -5.74 5.62 11.01
C ARG A 87 -4.97 5.85 9.72
N LEU A 88 -4.69 4.78 9.01
CA LEU A 88 -4.03 4.84 7.72
C LEU A 88 -5.07 4.70 6.62
N GLU A 89 -5.13 5.71 5.76
CA GLU A 89 -5.97 5.68 4.57
C GLU A 89 -5.06 5.35 3.39
N THR A 90 -5.33 4.26 2.72
CA THR A 90 -4.55 3.81 1.56
C THR A 90 -5.41 3.92 0.32
N THR A 91 -4.87 4.53 -0.73
CA THR A 91 -5.56 4.64 -2.01
C THR A 91 -4.66 4.07 -3.10
N MET A 92 -5.20 3.18 -3.91
CA MET A 92 -4.49 2.70 -5.09
C MET A 92 -4.82 3.69 -6.22
N THR A 93 -3.83 4.46 -6.65
CA THR A 93 -4.05 5.59 -7.55
C THR A 93 -3.84 5.25 -9.00
N ASP A 94 -3.07 4.19 -9.28
CA ASP A 94 -2.83 3.79 -10.67
C ASP A 94 -2.42 2.34 -10.73
N VAL A 95 -2.89 1.64 -11.78
CA VAL A 95 -2.51 0.26 -12.05
C VAL A 95 -2.16 0.17 -13.52
N GLY A 96 -0.88 0.00 -13.81
CA GLY A 96 -0.39 -0.20 -15.17
C GLY A 96 -0.18 -1.67 -15.46
N HIS A 97 0.58 -1.94 -16.53
CA HIS A 97 0.90 -3.32 -16.89
C HIS A 97 1.91 -3.95 -15.93
N VAL A 98 2.85 -3.13 -15.42
CA VAL A 98 3.95 -3.60 -14.60
C VAL A 98 3.98 -2.90 -13.25
N LYS A 99 3.49 -1.66 -13.16
CA LYS A 99 3.60 -0.84 -11.95
C LYS A 99 2.25 -0.56 -11.34
N ILE A 100 2.26 -0.45 -10.01
CA ILE A 100 1.08 -0.08 -9.22
C ILE A 100 1.50 1.06 -8.32
N GLU A 101 0.66 2.09 -8.22
CA GLU A 101 0.94 3.23 -7.36
C GLU A 101 -0.11 3.35 -6.27
N HIS A 102 0.35 3.68 -5.08
CA HIS A 102 -0.51 3.93 -3.93
C HIS A 102 -0.15 5.26 -3.30
N THR A 103 -1.13 5.89 -2.68
CA THR A 103 -0.89 7.01 -1.78
C THR A 103 -1.43 6.65 -0.40
N TYR A 104 -0.86 7.29 0.62
CA TYR A 104 -1.18 7.01 2.01
C TYR A 104 -1.33 8.32 2.76
N GLU A 105 -2.32 8.36 3.65
CA GLU A 105 -2.46 9.46 4.60
C GLU A 105 -2.66 8.85 5.98
N LEU A 106 -1.88 9.31 6.95
CA LEU A 106 -1.95 8.81 8.31
C LEU A 106 -2.49 9.89 9.22
N PHE A 107 -3.54 9.55 9.97
CA PHE A 107 -4.25 10.50 10.83
C PHE A 107 -4.26 10.03 12.28
N ARG A 108 -4.22 11.00 13.19
CA ARG A 108 -4.62 10.81 14.57
C ARG A 108 -5.85 11.66 14.75
N GLY A 109 -7.04 11.03 14.81
CA GLY A 109 -8.30 11.77 14.72
C GLY A 109 -8.37 12.46 13.35
N ASP A 110 -8.53 13.76 13.37
CA ASP A 110 -8.58 14.57 12.14
C ASP A 110 -7.23 15.19 11.77
N GLU A 111 -6.21 14.93 12.56
CA GLU A 111 -4.90 15.52 12.38
C GLU A 111 -4.07 14.68 11.43
N LEU A 112 -3.62 15.26 10.33
CA LEU A 112 -2.76 14.58 9.36
C LEU A 112 -1.33 14.53 9.90
N LEU A 113 -0.82 13.32 10.13
CA LEU A 113 0.52 13.12 10.67
C LEU A 113 1.56 12.95 9.57
N CYS A 114 1.22 12.25 8.50
CA CYS A 114 2.11 12.13 7.36
C CYS A 114 1.33 11.78 6.10
N SER A 115 1.95 12.06 4.96
CA SER A 115 1.45 11.62 3.67
C SER A 115 2.58 10.95 2.91
N ALA A 116 2.24 10.01 2.03
CA ALA A 116 3.25 9.22 1.36
C ALA A 116 2.74 8.67 0.04
N SER A 117 3.69 8.19 -0.76
CA SER A 117 3.35 7.46 -1.98
C SER A 117 4.37 6.37 -2.22
N THR A 118 3.94 5.30 -2.86
CA THR A 118 4.81 4.21 -3.28
C THR A 118 4.52 3.86 -4.72
N THR A 119 5.56 3.40 -5.40
CA THR A 119 5.44 2.74 -6.69
C THR A 119 5.98 1.33 -6.51
N LEU A 120 5.18 0.34 -6.86
CA LEU A 120 5.57 -1.07 -6.85
C LEU A 120 5.72 -1.51 -8.31
N ALA A 121 6.73 -2.33 -8.58
CA ALA A 121 6.89 -2.96 -9.89
C ALA A 121 6.70 -4.46 -9.74
N CYS A 122 5.98 -5.05 -10.68
CA CYS A 122 5.79 -6.50 -10.71
C CYS A 122 7.01 -7.15 -11.34
N ILE A 123 7.57 -8.14 -10.67
CA ILE A 123 8.76 -8.86 -11.11
C ILE A 123 8.53 -10.35 -10.99
N ASP A 124 9.33 -11.12 -11.73
CA ASP A 124 9.34 -12.58 -11.63
C ASP A 124 10.37 -13.03 -10.57
N ARG A 125 10.52 -14.34 -10.43
CA ARG A 125 11.43 -14.90 -9.43
C ARG A 125 12.88 -14.53 -9.66
N GLU A 126 13.25 -14.19 -10.90
CA GLU A 126 14.59 -13.76 -11.26
C GLU A 126 14.79 -12.26 -11.14
N GLY A 127 13.74 -11.53 -10.72
CA GLY A 127 13.81 -10.10 -10.56
C GLY A 127 13.56 -9.30 -11.83
N LYS A 128 13.11 -9.94 -12.89
CA LYS A 128 12.82 -9.25 -14.15
C LYS A 128 11.39 -8.74 -14.15
N ALA A 129 11.17 -7.60 -14.82
CA ALA A 129 9.83 -7.04 -14.97
C ALA A 129 8.90 -8.07 -15.60
N ARG A 130 7.69 -8.12 -15.07
CA ARG A 130 6.66 -9.01 -15.57
C ARG A 130 5.33 -8.31 -15.47
N GLN A 131 4.39 -8.70 -16.33
CA GLN A 131 3.07 -8.11 -16.32
C GLN A 131 2.32 -8.50 -15.05
N ILE A 132 1.61 -7.55 -14.48
CA ILE A 132 0.72 -7.79 -13.34
C ILE A 132 -0.37 -8.76 -13.79
N PRO A 133 -0.67 -9.80 -12.99
CA PRO A 133 -1.75 -10.73 -13.34
C PRO A 133 -3.07 -9.99 -13.55
N GLU A 134 -3.75 -10.31 -14.62
CA GLU A 134 -4.97 -9.59 -15.03
C GLU A 134 -6.08 -9.67 -13.98
N ASN A 135 -6.15 -10.77 -13.26
CA ASN A 135 -7.21 -10.98 -12.29
C ASN A 135 -6.83 -10.60 -10.87
N LEU A 136 -5.67 -9.94 -10.69
CA LEU A 136 -5.16 -9.65 -9.35
C LEU A 136 -6.13 -8.79 -8.55
N PHE A 137 -6.70 -7.77 -9.17
CA PHE A 137 -7.62 -6.87 -8.48
C PHE A 137 -9.06 -7.15 -8.88
N GLY A 138 -9.37 -8.38 -9.22
CA GLY A 138 -10.71 -8.72 -9.63
C GLY A 138 -11.09 -8.20 -11.01
N ALA A 139 -10.12 -7.73 -11.77
CA ALA A 139 -10.37 -7.18 -13.09
C ALA A 139 -10.93 -8.23 -14.06
N SER A 140 -10.79 -9.47 -13.72
CA SER A 140 -11.33 -10.57 -14.51
C SER A 140 -12.84 -10.75 -14.33
N GLN A 141 -13.43 -10.00 -13.44
CA GLN A 141 -14.86 -10.12 -13.17
C GLN A 141 -15.62 -9.29 -14.15
N HIS A 142 -16.26 -9.94 -15.04
CA HIS A 142 -17.02 -9.25 -16.07
C HIS A 142 -17.83 -10.26 -16.84
#